data_58827a4a471413c74194d2e2dac5edc5
#
_entry.id   58827a4a471413c74194d2e2dac5edc5
#
_cell.length_a   1.000
_cell.length_b   1.000
_cell.length_c   1.000
_cell.angle_alpha   90.00
_cell.angle_beta   90.00
_cell.angle_gamma   90.00
#
_symmetry.space_group_name_H-M   'P 1'
#
loop_
_entity.id
_entity.type
_entity.pdbx_description
1 polymer ?
#
loop_
_entity_poly.entity_id
_entity_poly.type
_entity_poly.pdbx_seq_one_letter_code
_entity_poly.pdbx_strand_id
1 'polypeptide(L)'
;HLHVRELDGKGSKRLSKFNELIAGVRKAVPDMIIQVGGSISFAPESEGEAALWLSDEARHMLADLTPKPDQVTIAINTTQMNITEVIPPEYLEGTTLGEPGTFAAYREMTVPAGPGWVEEHLRRLQASGIQPHFQLTGIHALETVERLVRKGIYTGPLNLTWIGIAGGFDGPNPFNFFNFIHRAPDGCTLTSESLFKNVLPFNTMALSMGLHPR
;
A
#
# COMPACT_ATOMS: atom_id res chain seq x y z
N HIS A 1 11.62 3.58 -5.84
CA HIS A 1 10.72 3.75 -4.71
C HIS A 1 11.00 5.09 -4.03
N LEU A 2 9.99 5.96 -3.99
CA LEU A 2 10.06 7.28 -3.38
C LEU A 2 9.03 7.39 -2.26
N HIS A 3 9.36 8.13 -1.21
CA HIS A 3 8.44 8.47 -0.14
C HIS A 3 8.18 9.97 -0.13
N VAL A 4 6.90 10.35 -0.05
CA VAL A 4 6.51 11.75 0.12
C VAL A 4 6.78 12.16 1.58
N ARG A 5 7.56 13.21 1.76
CA ARG A 5 8.04 13.67 3.07
C ARG A 5 7.72 15.13 3.29
N GLU A 6 7.52 15.49 4.57
CA GLU A 6 7.55 16.86 5.04
C GLU A 6 9.00 17.36 5.22
N LEU A 7 9.17 18.64 5.45
CA LEU A 7 10.51 19.24 5.64
C LEU A 7 11.26 18.69 6.85
N ASP A 8 10.54 18.21 7.86
CA ASP A 8 11.10 17.56 9.05
C ASP A 8 11.46 16.08 8.83
N GLY A 9 11.28 15.57 7.60
CA GLY A 9 11.56 14.19 7.23
C GLY A 9 10.45 13.19 7.55
N LYS A 10 9.37 13.60 8.23
CA LYS A 10 8.22 12.73 8.52
C LYS A 10 7.41 12.48 7.25
N GLY A 11 6.66 11.36 7.22
CA GLY A 11 5.79 11.04 6.09
C GLY A 11 4.72 12.12 5.90
N SER A 12 4.42 12.46 4.65
CA SER A 12 3.34 13.36 4.30
C SER A 12 2.20 12.61 3.61
N LYS A 13 0.98 13.07 3.85
CA LYS A 13 -0.22 12.64 3.12
C LYS A 13 -0.95 13.82 2.48
N ARG A 14 -0.30 14.97 2.41
CA ARG A 14 -0.89 16.14 1.77
C ARG A 14 -0.95 15.98 0.26
N LEU A 15 -2.15 16.14 -0.31
CA LEU A 15 -2.40 16.05 -1.76
C LEU A 15 -1.42 16.92 -2.57
N SER A 16 -1.12 18.13 -2.10
CA SER A 16 -0.18 19.04 -2.75
C SER A 16 1.23 18.47 -2.89
N LYS A 17 1.73 17.78 -1.87
CA LYS A 17 3.05 17.13 -1.88
C LYS A 17 3.12 15.95 -2.86
N PHE A 18 2.06 15.15 -2.92
CA PHE A 18 1.96 14.10 -3.92
C PHE A 18 1.93 14.67 -5.33
N ASN A 19 1.12 15.70 -5.58
CA ASN A 19 1.01 16.36 -6.88
C ASN A 19 2.35 16.95 -7.34
N GLU A 20 3.08 17.61 -6.44
CA GLU A 20 4.42 18.17 -6.72
C GLU A 20 5.39 17.04 -7.14
N LEU A 21 5.43 15.94 -6.38
CA LEU A 21 6.32 14.82 -6.68
C LEU A 21 5.97 14.17 -8.01
N ILE A 22 4.69 13.89 -8.26
CA ILE A 22 4.23 13.25 -9.52
C ILE A 22 4.56 14.15 -10.71
N ALA A 23 4.34 15.46 -10.61
CA ALA A 23 4.68 16.41 -11.66
C ALA A 23 6.19 16.41 -11.97
N GLY A 24 7.02 16.39 -10.92
CA GLY A 24 8.47 16.27 -11.07
C GLY A 24 8.91 14.99 -11.75
N VAL A 25 8.35 13.86 -11.35
CA VAL A 25 8.65 12.54 -11.95
C VAL A 25 8.19 12.50 -13.41
N ARG A 26 6.98 12.96 -13.73
CA ARG A 26 6.48 13.03 -15.13
C ARG A 26 7.35 13.89 -16.02
N LYS A 27 7.85 15.00 -15.49
CA LYS A 27 8.77 15.87 -16.25
C LYS A 27 10.12 15.20 -16.52
N ALA A 28 10.64 14.47 -15.53
CA ALA A 28 11.97 13.83 -15.65
C ALA A 28 11.95 12.54 -16.46
N VAL A 29 10.90 11.74 -16.31
CA VAL A 29 10.74 10.41 -16.95
C VAL A 29 9.29 10.22 -17.41
N PRO A 30 8.90 10.84 -18.52
CA PRO A 30 7.50 10.93 -18.96
C PRO A 30 6.83 9.58 -19.20
N ASP A 31 7.58 8.58 -19.63
CA ASP A 31 7.06 7.26 -20.02
C ASP A 31 7.05 6.25 -18.85
N MET A 32 7.49 6.67 -17.66
CA MET A 32 7.49 5.80 -16.50
C MET A 32 6.08 5.57 -15.98
N ILE A 33 5.73 4.32 -15.70
CA ILE A 33 4.50 3.99 -14.97
C ILE A 33 4.65 4.44 -13.52
N ILE A 34 3.77 5.34 -13.09
CA ILE A 34 3.76 5.86 -11.71
C ILE A 34 2.64 5.18 -10.94
N GLN A 35 3.02 4.41 -9.93
CA GLN A 35 2.11 3.86 -8.95
C GLN A 35 2.22 4.66 -7.65
N VAL A 36 1.10 5.09 -7.10
CA VAL A 36 1.01 5.76 -5.80
C VAL A 36 0.40 4.82 -4.79
N GLY A 37 1.13 4.61 -3.72
CA GLY A 37 0.66 3.89 -2.53
C GLY A 37 0.51 4.83 -1.34
N GLY A 38 0.16 4.29 -0.21
CA GLY A 38 0.27 5.02 1.03
C GLY A 38 -1.05 5.35 1.69
N SER A 39 -1.99 4.48 1.53
CA SER A 39 -3.25 4.54 2.27
C SER A 39 -3.13 4.25 3.77
N ILE A 40 -1.95 3.79 4.24
CA ILE A 40 -1.74 3.43 5.65
C ILE A 40 -0.52 4.19 6.16
N SER A 41 -0.74 5.20 6.98
CA SER A 41 0.33 5.94 7.65
C SER A 41 -0.20 6.73 8.83
N PHE A 42 0.63 6.83 9.85
CA PHE A 42 0.46 7.80 10.92
C PHE A 42 1.18 9.09 10.50
N ALA A 43 0.43 10.05 9.98
CA ALA A 43 0.96 11.26 9.38
C ALA A 43 -0.05 12.43 9.49
N PRO A 44 0.38 13.70 9.38
CA PRO A 44 -0.57 14.81 9.29
C PRO A 44 -1.36 14.77 7.98
N GLU A 45 -2.64 15.13 8.04
CA GLU A 45 -3.52 15.28 6.88
C GLU A 45 -3.37 16.65 6.24
N SER A 46 -3.02 17.68 7.03
CA SER A 46 -2.78 19.04 6.57
C SER A 46 -1.48 19.62 7.16
N GLU A 47 -1.03 20.71 6.61
CA GLU A 47 0.19 21.40 7.08
C GLU A 47 0.01 21.95 8.49
N GLY A 48 0.96 21.63 9.37
CA GLY A 48 0.95 22.10 10.76
C GLY A 48 0.05 21.31 11.71
N GLU A 49 -0.64 20.30 11.23
CA GLU A 49 -1.46 19.41 12.05
C GLU A 49 -0.65 18.30 12.71
N ALA A 50 -1.19 17.76 13.80
CA ALA A 50 -0.62 16.59 14.45
C ALA A 50 -0.75 15.35 13.55
N ALA A 51 0.20 14.42 13.68
CA ALA A 51 0.11 13.14 13.03
C ALA A 51 -1.06 12.32 13.60
N LEU A 52 -1.88 11.80 12.72
CA LEU A 52 -3.04 10.93 13.01
C LEU A 52 -3.05 9.75 12.05
N TRP A 53 -3.81 8.71 12.36
CA TRP A 53 -4.23 7.75 11.35
C TRP A 53 -5.16 8.46 10.37
N LEU A 54 -4.93 8.26 9.08
CA LEU A 54 -5.70 8.96 8.05
C LEU A 54 -7.18 8.62 8.15
N SER A 55 -8.01 9.64 8.02
CA SER A 55 -9.45 9.49 7.84
C SER A 55 -9.78 8.73 6.54
N ASP A 56 -10.97 8.18 6.46
CA ASP A 56 -11.43 7.50 5.24
C ASP A 56 -11.45 8.48 4.06
N GLU A 57 -11.80 9.74 4.28
CA GLU A 57 -11.84 10.75 3.22
C GLU A 57 -10.44 11.13 2.74
N ALA A 58 -9.48 11.34 3.66
CA ALA A 58 -8.09 11.59 3.27
C ALA A 58 -7.50 10.42 2.47
N ARG A 59 -7.87 9.19 2.78
CA ARG A 59 -7.45 8.02 2.02
C ARG A 59 -8.07 7.97 0.61
N HIS A 60 -9.25 8.56 0.42
CA HIS A 60 -9.87 8.70 -0.91
C HIS A 60 -9.21 9.76 -1.78
N MET A 61 -8.47 10.72 -1.21
CA MET A 61 -7.82 11.82 -1.95
C MET A 61 -6.88 11.34 -3.06
N LEU A 62 -6.40 10.10 -3.00
CA LEU A 62 -5.54 9.52 -4.04
C LEU A 62 -6.23 9.43 -5.40
N ALA A 63 -7.57 9.49 -5.46
CA ALA A 63 -8.33 9.59 -6.70
C ALA A 63 -8.32 11.00 -7.31
N ASP A 64 -7.90 12.03 -6.54
CA ASP A 64 -7.91 13.45 -6.91
C ASP A 64 -6.52 13.97 -7.30
N LEU A 65 -5.52 13.09 -7.36
CA LEU A 65 -4.13 13.45 -7.69
C LEU A 65 -4.03 14.10 -9.08
N THR A 66 -3.23 15.19 -9.16
CA THR A 66 -2.98 15.95 -10.41
C THR A 66 -1.50 16.37 -10.49
N PRO A 67 -0.72 15.93 -11.51
CA PRO A 67 -1.16 15.05 -12.60
C PRO A 67 -1.53 13.65 -12.10
N LYS A 68 -2.39 12.97 -12.83
CA LYS A 68 -2.86 11.63 -12.45
C LYS A 68 -1.71 10.62 -12.50
N PRO A 69 -1.57 9.75 -11.50
CA PRO A 69 -0.73 8.57 -11.61
C PRO A 69 -1.39 7.53 -12.53
N ASP A 70 -0.62 6.56 -12.99
CA ASP A 70 -1.17 5.45 -13.76
C ASP A 70 -1.93 4.47 -12.86
N GLN A 71 -1.42 4.26 -11.64
CA GLN A 71 -1.98 3.31 -10.69
C GLN A 71 -2.06 3.89 -9.29
N VAL A 72 -3.07 3.47 -8.54
CA VAL A 72 -3.19 3.74 -7.10
C VAL A 72 -3.44 2.44 -6.35
N THR A 73 -2.71 2.25 -5.27
CA THR A 73 -2.82 1.07 -4.42
C THR A 73 -4.07 1.11 -3.56
N ILE A 74 -4.80 0.01 -3.54
CA ILE A 74 -5.86 -0.26 -2.57
C ILE A 74 -5.41 -1.40 -1.66
N ALA A 75 -5.20 -1.09 -0.38
CA ALA A 75 -4.91 -2.10 0.63
C ALA A 75 -6.21 -2.78 1.06
N ILE A 76 -6.26 -4.10 0.93
CA ILE A 76 -7.41 -4.93 1.27
C ILE A 76 -7.10 -5.78 2.50
N ASN A 77 -8.00 -5.76 3.49
CA ASN A 77 -7.91 -6.57 4.70
C ASN A 77 -6.59 -6.38 5.49
N THR A 78 -6.17 -5.13 5.67
CA THR A 78 -4.90 -4.79 6.37
C THR A 78 -5.12 -4.34 7.81
N THR A 79 -6.08 -4.90 8.50
CA THR A 79 -6.56 -4.39 9.78
C THR A 79 -5.70 -4.74 11.00
N GLN A 80 -4.75 -5.66 10.86
CA GLN A 80 -3.96 -6.14 12.00
C GLN A 80 -2.49 -6.35 11.59
N MET A 81 -1.72 -5.30 11.61
CA MET A 81 -0.28 -5.37 11.43
C MET A 81 0.40 -4.87 12.69
N ASN A 82 1.24 -5.69 13.30
CA ASN A 82 2.04 -5.27 14.45
C ASN A 82 3.51 -5.12 14.04
N ILE A 83 3.83 -4.01 13.41
CA ILE A 83 5.21 -3.72 13.00
C ILE A 83 6.14 -3.49 14.19
N THR A 84 5.61 -3.19 15.37
CA THR A 84 6.42 -2.93 16.56
C THR A 84 7.04 -4.19 17.14
N GLU A 85 6.51 -5.37 16.83
CA GLU A 85 7.09 -6.66 17.26
C GLU A 85 8.32 -7.08 16.44
N VAL A 86 8.47 -6.53 15.25
CA VAL A 86 9.53 -6.98 14.33
C VAL A 86 10.71 -6.02 14.23
N ILE A 87 10.61 -4.85 14.85
CA ILE A 87 11.69 -3.86 14.90
C ILE A 87 12.33 -3.94 16.29
N PRO A 88 13.59 -4.38 16.38
CA PRO A 88 14.32 -4.38 17.64
C PRO A 88 14.39 -2.98 18.25
N PRO A 89 14.20 -2.83 19.57
CA PRO A 89 14.19 -1.52 20.22
C PRO A 89 15.43 -0.65 19.94
N GLU A 90 16.59 -1.29 19.79
CA GLU A 90 17.85 -0.62 19.48
C GLU A 90 17.87 0.08 18.12
N TYR A 91 17.00 -0.31 17.19
CA TYR A 91 16.86 0.33 15.88
C TYR A 91 15.87 1.49 15.87
N LEU A 92 15.18 1.72 16.98
CA LEU A 92 14.23 2.81 17.12
C LEU A 92 14.90 4.11 17.57
N GLU A 93 16.06 4.01 18.23
CA GLU A 93 16.77 5.17 18.77
C GLU A 93 17.14 6.17 17.66
N GLY A 94 16.81 7.43 17.86
CA GLY A 94 17.06 8.50 16.90
C GLY A 94 16.18 8.50 15.65
N THR A 95 15.14 7.65 15.62
CA THR A 95 14.15 7.60 14.53
C THR A 95 12.79 8.13 14.97
N THR A 96 11.98 8.57 13.99
CA THR A 96 10.59 9.00 14.26
C THR A 96 9.72 7.90 14.84
N LEU A 97 9.99 6.64 14.50
CA LEU A 97 9.26 5.51 15.07
C LEU A 97 9.60 5.28 16.55
N GLY A 98 10.79 5.71 16.99
CA GLY A 98 11.21 5.68 18.40
C GLY A 98 10.57 6.76 19.27
N GLU A 99 9.88 7.74 18.69
CA GLU A 99 9.11 8.72 19.43
C GLU A 99 7.96 8.01 20.17
N PRO A 100 7.81 8.18 21.51
CA PRO A 100 6.86 7.40 22.30
C PRO A 100 5.41 7.43 21.78
N GLY A 101 4.96 8.57 21.29
CA GLY A 101 3.63 8.73 20.71
C GLY A 101 3.45 7.97 19.39
N THR A 102 4.47 7.99 18.53
CA THR A 102 4.46 7.28 17.25
C THR A 102 4.49 5.77 17.46
N PHE A 103 5.37 5.29 18.33
CA PHE A 103 5.44 3.86 18.65
C PHE A 103 4.12 3.34 19.22
N ALA A 104 3.52 4.06 20.19
CA ALA A 104 2.24 3.70 20.76
C ALA A 104 1.12 3.67 19.70
N ALA A 105 1.08 4.64 18.79
CA ALA A 105 0.10 4.68 17.71
C ALA A 105 0.21 3.44 16.79
N TYR A 106 1.43 3.03 16.44
CA TYR A 106 1.63 1.83 15.62
C TYR A 106 1.27 0.54 16.35
N ARG A 107 1.46 0.48 17.67
CA ARG A 107 1.04 -0.66 18.49
C ARG A 107 -0.48 -0.82 18.54
N GLU A 108 -1.19 0.28 18.60
CA GLU A 108 -2.66 0.33 18.66
C GLU A 108 -3.30 0.54 17.28
N MET A 109 -2.54 0.28 16.21
CA MET A 109 -2.98 0.52 14.84
C MET A 109 -4.23 -0.27 14.48
N THR A 110 -5.25 0.45 14.06
CA THR A 110 -6.42 -0.08 13.37
C THR A 110 -6.59 0.65 12.04
N VAL A 111 -6.58 -0.07 10.94
CA VAL A 111 -6.83 0.51 9.62
C VAL A 111 -8.17 -0.01 9.11
N PRO A 112 -9.24 0.77 9.25
CA PRO A 112 -10.52 0.38 8.70
C PRO A 112 -10.43 0.36 7.16
N ALA A 113 -10.81 -0.75 6.56
CA ALA A 113 -10.98 -0.91 5.13
C ALA A 113 -12.20 -1.79 4.89
N GLY A 114 -13.35 -1.34 5.41
CA GLY A 114 -14.61 -2.04 5.26
C GLY A 114 -15.06 -2.11 3.79
N PRO A 115 -15.99 -3.01 3.46
CA PRO A 115 -16.48 -3.17 2.09
C PRO A 115 -16.94 -1.88 1.44
N GLY A 116 -17.67 -1.04 2.18
CA GLY A 116 -18.17 0.24 1.66
C GLY A 116 -17.06 1.22 1.30
N TRP A 117 -15.99 1.28 2.11
CA TRP A 117 -14.83 2.11 1.79
C TRP A 117 -14.12 1.62 0.52
N VAL A 118 -13.92 0.32 0.39
CA VAL A 118 -13.26 -0.28 -0.79
C VAL A 118 -14.08 -0.02 -2.05
N GLU A 119 -15.39 -0.22 -2.00
CA GLU A 119 -16.29 0.03 -3.13
C GLU A 119 -16.29 1.51 -3.55
N GLU A 120 -16.36 2.43 -2.60
CA GLU A 120 -16.31 3.88 -2.88
C GLU A 120 -14.94 4.28 -3.46
N HIS A 121 -13.85 3.77 -2.90
CA HIS A 121 -12.52 4.10 -3.42
C HIS A 121 -12.32 3.58 -4.86
N LEU A 122 -12.76 2.37 -5.15
CA LEU A 122 -12.78 1.82 -6.51
C LEU A 122 -13.60 2.69 -7.46
N ARG A 123 -14.79 3.11 -7.04
CA ARG A 123 -15.65 3.98 -7.83
C ARG A 123 -14.96 5.30 -8.17
N ARG A 124 -14.31 5.94 -7.20
CA ARG A 124 -13.56 7.20 -7.40
C ARG A 124 -12.37 7.01 -8.34
N LEU A 125 -11.57 5.96 -8.18
CA LEU A 125 -10.43 5.69 -9.04
C LEU A 125 -10.88 5.42 -10.49
N GLN A 126 -11.89 4.60 -10.68
CA GLN A 126 -12.44 4.31 -12.01
C GLN A 126 -13.01 5.56 -12.68
N ALA A 127 -13.74 6.40 -11.94
CA ALA A 127 -14.25 7.68 -12.44
C ALA A 127 -13.13 8.65 -12.84
N SER A 128 -12.00 8.60 -12.16
CA SER A 128 -10.80 9.39 -12.46
C SER A 128 -9.93 8.79 -13.56
N GLY A 129 -10.24 7.58 -14.06
CA GLY A 129 -9.42 6.87 -15.04
C GLY A 129 -8.08 6.39 -14.51
N ILE A 130 -7.98 6.17 -13.19
CA ILE A 130 -6.79 5.65 -12.53
C ILE A 130 -6.95 4.14 -12.33
N GLN A 131 -5.93 3.36 -12.72
CA GLN A 131 -5.93 1.91 -12.57
C GLN A 131 -5.77 1.52 -11.09
N PRO A 132 -6.72 0.79 -10.48
CA PRO A 132 -6.53 0.21 -9.16
C PRO A 132 -5.42 -0.84 -9.15
N HIS A 133 -4.63 -0.85 -8.08
CA HIS A 133 -3.63 -1.87 -7.80
C HIS A 133 -3.92 -2.47 -6.42
N PHE A 134 -4.36 -3.72 -6.37
CA PHE A 134 -4.80 -4.37 -5.15
C PHE A 134 -3.62 -4.89 -4.34
N GLN A 135 -3.48 -4.41 -3.12
CA GLN A 135 -2.44 -4.79 -2.19
C GLN A 135 -3.03 -5.77 -1.15
N LEU A 136 -2.51 -6.99 -1.13
CA LEU A 136 -3.12 -8.13 -0.48
C LEU A 136 -2.15 -8.77 0.50
N THR A 137 -2.57 -8.95 1.74
CA THR A 137 -1.74 -9.49 2.83
C THR A 137 -1.92 -10.99 3.02
N GLY A 138 -2.74 -11.64 2.20
CA GLY A 138 -2.98 -13.07 2.29
C GLY A 138 -4.01 -13.58 1.30
N ILE A 139 -4.15 -14.89 1.23
CA ILE A 139 -5.09 -15.58 0.33
C ILE A 139 -6.54 -15.14 0.56
N HIS A 140 -6.93 -14.90 1.82
CA HIS A 140 -8.28 -14.44 2.17
C HIS A 140 -8.64 -13.11 1.49
N ALA A 141 -7.66 -12.26 1.21
CA ALA A 141 -7.89 -11.00 0.52
C ALA A 141 -8.21 -11.17 -0.98
N LEU A 142 -7.76 -12.26 -1.61
CA LEU A 142 -8.16 -12.61 -2.99
C LEU A 142 -9.66 -12.81 -3.12
N GLU A 143 -10.30 -13.47 -2.14
CA GLU A 143 -11.76 -13.66 -2.14
C GLU A 143 -12.51 -12.31 -2.16
N THR A 144 -11.97 -11.28 -1.51
CA THR A 144 -12.55 -9.94 -1.59
C THR A 144 -12.48 -9.38 -3.01
N VAL A 145 -11.33 -9.50 -3.69
CA VAL A 145 -11.17 -9.05 -5.08
C VAL A 145 -12.09 -9.83 -6.01
N GLU A 146 -12.15 -11.15 -5.87
CA GLU A 146 -13.05 -12.02 -6.66
C GLU A 146 -14.52 -11.64 -6.49
N ARG A 147 -14.94 -11.28 -5.27
CA ARG A 147 -16.32 -10.79 -5.03
C ARG A 147 -16.60 -9.45 -5.72
N LEU A 148 -15.64 -8.52 -5.71
CA LEU A 148 -15.79 -7.25 -6.41
C LEU A 148 -15.97 -7.46 -7.92
N VAL A 149 -15.22 -8.39 -8.50
CA VAL A 149 -15.34 -8.77 -9.91
C VAL A 149 -16.68 -9.47 -10.18
N ARG A 150 -17.05 -10.47 -9.38
CA ARG A 150 -18.34 -11.19 -9.55
C ARG A 150 -19.56 -10.29 -9.44
N LYS A 151 -19.48 -9.23 -8.62
CA LYS A 151 -20.56 -8.23 -8.47
C LYS A 151 -20.53 -7.16 -9.55
N GLY A 152 -19.57 -7.16 -10.45
CA GLY A 152 -19.41 -6.12 -11.47
C GLY A 152 -19.01 -4.75 -10.92
N ILE A 153 -18.54 -4.67 -9.66
CA ILE A 153 -18.03 -3.44 -9.05
C ILE A 153 -16.69 -3.07 -9.68
N TYR A 154 -15.90 -4.08 -10.03
CA TYR A 154 -14.66 -3.92 -10.76
C TYR A 154 -14.60 -4.86 -11.98
N THR A 155 -14.25 -4.30 -13.15
CA THR A 155 -14.20 -5.05 -14.41
C THR A 155 -12.90 -4.85 -15.19
N GLY A 156 -11.95 -4.10 -14.62
CA GLY A 156 -10.67 -3.79 -15.25
C GLY A 156 -9.62 -4.91 -15.10
N PRO A 157 -8.42 -4.69 -15.66
CA PRO A 157 -7.32 -5.62 -15.49
C PRO A 157 -6.91 -5.75 -14.02
N LEU A 158 -6.53 -6.96 -13.60
CA LEU A 158 -6.13 -7.23 -12.22
C LEU A 158 -4.62 -7.03 -12.06
N ASN A 159 -4.25 -5.97 -11.33
CA ASN A 159 -2.90 -5.76 -10.83
C ASN A 159 -2.90 -6.05 -9.32
N LEU A 160 -2.15 -7.05 -8.92
CA LEU A 160 -2.13 -7.58 -7.56
C LEU A 160 -0.72 -7.46 -6.98
N THR A 161 -0.61 -7.10 -5.71
CA THR A 161 0.62 -7.26 -4.94
C THR A 161 0.36 -8.17 -3.75
N TRP A 162 1.12 -9.27 -3.65
CA TRP A 162 1.22 -9.99 -2.39
C TRP A 162 2.22 -9.29 -1.47
N ILE A 163 1.81 -9.04 -0.23
CA ILE A 163 2.65 -8.40 0.77
C ILE A 163 2.96 -9.37 1.89
N GLY A 164 4.22 -9.81 1.95
CA GLY A 164 4.75 -10.55 3.07
C GLY A 164 5.29 -9.61 4.14
N ILE A 165 4.42 -9.14 5.02
CA ILE A 165 4.81 -8.26 6.13
C ILE A 165 5.10 -9.08 7.36
N ALA A 166 6.28 -8.92 7.95
CA ALA A 166 6.54 -9.44 9.29
C ALA A 166 5.57 -8.75 10.27
N GLY A 167 4.91 -9.54 11.12
CA GLY A 167 3.81 -9.07 11.98
C GLY A 167 2.46 -8.92 11.27
N GLY A 168 2.36 -9.25 9.98
CA GLY A 168 1.11 -9.28 9.21
C GLY A 168 0.50 -10.69 9.12
N PHE A 169 -0.62 -10.80 8.40
CA PHE A 169 -1.46 -12.01 8.38
C PHE A 169 -0.73 -13.28 7.93
N ASP A 170 -0.25 -13.30 6.69
CA ASP A 170 0.46 -14.48 6.16
C ASP A 170 1.95 -14.46 6.52
N GLY A 171 2.46 -13.31 6.88
CA GLY A 171 3.88 -13.11 7.12
C GLY A 171 4.74 -13.44 5.89
N PRO A 172 6.05 -13.24 5.98
CA PRO A 172 6.98 -13.56 4.91
C PRO A 172 7.34 -15.06 4.92
N ASN A 173 6.34 -15.91 4.62
CA ASN A 173 6.49 -17.36 4.54
C ASN A 173 6.46 -17.82 3.08
N PRO A 174 7.47 -18.56 2.59
CA PRO A 174 7.52 -19.05 1.22
C PRO A 174 6.29 -19.85 0.79
N PHE A 175 5.75 -20.70 1.66
CA PHE A 175 4.56 -21.49 1.34
C PHE A 175 3.33 -20.62 1.18
N ASN A 176 3.17 -19.58 1.97
CA ASN A 176 2.08 -18.62 1.81
C ASN A 176 2.20 -17.88 0.49
N PHE A 177 3.41 -17.50 0.09
CA PHE A 177 3.68 -16.89 -1.20
C PHE A 177 3.32 -17.80 -2.36
N PHE A 178 3.74 -19.06 -2.35
CA PHE A 178 3.38 -20.03 -3.38
C PHE A 178 1.88 -20.30 -3.45
N ASN A 179 1.23 -20.45 -2.30
CA ASN A 179 -0.22 -20.61 -2.24
C ASN A 179 -0.95 -19.41 -2.82
N PHE A 180 -0.46 -18.19 -2.54
CA PHE A 180 -1.03 -16.98 -3.11
C PHE A 180 -0.90 -16.96 -4.64
N ILE A 181 0.28 -17.26 -5.17
CA ILE A 181 0.52 -17.31 -6.63
C ILE A 181 -0.40 -18.34 -7.29
N HIS A 182 -0.52 -19.53 -6.69
CA HIS A 182 -1.38 -20.61 -7.23
C HIS A 182 -2.86 -20.23 -7.23
N ARG A 183 -3.29 -19.39 -6.29
CA ARG A 183 -4.68 -18.91 -6.16
C ARG A 183 -4.94 -17.62 -6.93
N ALA A 184 -3.92 -16.91 -7.37
CA ALA A 184 -4.11 -15.68 -8.12
C ALA A 184 -4.86 -15.95 -9.43
N PRO A 185 -5.81 -15.07 -9.82
CA PRO A 185 -6.57 -15.24 -11.05
C PRO A 185 -5.66 -15.26 -12.28
N ASP A 186 -6.01 -16.11 -13.25
CA ASP A 186 -5.31 -16.16 -14.53
C ASP A 186 -5.31 -14.79 -15.23
N GLY A 187 -4.18 -14.43 -15.83
CA GLY A 187 -4.03 -13.18 -16.57
C GLY A 187 -3.83 -11.94 -15.69
N CYS A 188 -3.72 -12.08 -14.36
CA CYS A 188 -3.34 -10.95 -13.51
C CYS A 188 -1.86 -10.60 -13.64
N THR A 189 -1.52 -9.33 -13.41
CA THR A 189 -0.13 -8.91 -13.17
C THR A 189 0.14 -9.05 -11.68
N LEU A 190 1.14 -9.86 -11.33
CA LEU A 190 1.47 -10.13 -9.94
C LEU A 190 2.81 -9.53 -9.55
N THR A 191 2.79 -8.72 -8.52
CA THR A 191 3.95 -8.14 -7.83
C THR A 191 4.09 -8.76 -6.45
N SER A 192 5.30 -8.93 -5.97
CA SER A 192 5.57 -9.33 -4.59
C SER A 192 6.31 -8.22 -3.84
N GLU A 193 5.92 -8.00 -2.61
CA GLU A 193 6.55 -7.05 -1.70
C GLU A 193 6.85 -7.74 -0.36
N SER A 194 8.04 -7.57 0.18
CA SER A 194 8.41 -8.07 1.51
C SER A 194 8.96 -6.92 2.35
N LEU A 195 8.49 -6.83 3.59
CA LEU A 195 8.79 -5.73 4.49
C LEU A 195 9.28 -6.25 5.84
N PHE A 196 10.17 -5.48 6.49
CA PHE A 196 10.67 -5.70 7.85
C PHE A 196 11.41 -7.02 8.06
N LYS A 197 11.90 -7.64 6.99
CA LYS A 197 12.79 -8.81 7.00
C LYS A 197 13.79 -8.74 5.85
N ASN A 198 14.67 -9.72 5.77
CA ASN A 198 15.51 -9.88 4.59
C ASN A 198 14.63 -10.16 3.36
N VAL A 199 14.54 -9.19 2.47
CA VAL A 199 13.69 -9.27 1.27
C VAL A 199 14.29 -10.11 0.15
N LEU A 200 15.60 -10.39 0.21
CA LEU A 200 16.32 -11.07 -0.88
C LEU A 200 15.75 -12.45 -1.25
N PRO A 201 15.39 -13.33 -0.30
CA PRO A 201 14.81 -14.63 -0.66
C PRO A 201 13.53 -14.51 -1.47
N PHE A 202 12.60 -13.64 -1.06
CA PHE A 202 11.34 -13.44 -1.75
C PHE A 202 11.51 -12.78 -3.11
N ASN A 203 12.39 -11.78 -3.20
CA ASN A 203 12.67 -11.14 -4.48
C ASN A 203 13.31 -12.12 -5.46
N THR A 204 14.20 -12.99 -4.98
CA THR A 204 14.80 -14.05 -5.82
C THR A 204 13.75 -15.06 -6.28
N MET A 205 12.86 -15.50 -5.39
CA MET A 205 11.74 -16.39 -5.75
C MET A 205 10.84 -15.74 -6.80
N ALA A 206 10.42 -14.49 -6.58
CA ALA A 206 9.57 -13.76 -7.51
C ALA A 206 10.21 -13.64 -8.89
N LEU A 207 11.50 -13.26 -8.97
CA LEU A 207 12.24 -13.18 -10.22
C LEU A 207 12.34 -14.53 -10.92
N SER A 208 12.62 -15.62 -10.19
CA SER A 208 12.72 -16.95 -10.78
C SER A 208 11.39 -17.46 -11.37
N MET A 209 10.28 -16.89 -10.93
CA MET A 209 8.92 -17.19 -11.40
C MET A 209 8.40 -16.20 -12.44
N GLY A 210 9.23 -15.24 -12.88
CA GLY A 210 8.84 -14.22 -13.84
C GLY A 210 7.90 -13.15 -13.28
N LEU A 211 7.87 -12.98 -11.95
CA LEU A 211 7.06 -11.98 -11.27
C LEU A 211 7.84 -10.67 -11.05
N HIS A 212 7.15 -9.65 -10.59
CA HIS A 212 7.70 -8.31 -10.36
C HIS A 212 7.96 -8.08 -8.86
N PRO A 213 9.23 -8.22 -8.37
CA PRO A 213 9.54 -7.98 -6.96
C PRO A 213 9.69 -6.48 -6.66
N ARG A 214 9.43 -6.16 -5.39
CA ARG A 214 9.59 -4.82 -4.84
C ARG A 214 10.28 -4.84 -3.47
#